data_065e68ae26a2f5e0e0dbf1aa7cab54af
#
_entry.id   065e68ae26a2f5e0e0dbf1aa7cab54af
#
_cell.length_a   1.000
_cell.length_b   1.000
_cell.length_c   1.000
_cell.angle_alpha   90.00
_cell.angle_beta   90.00
_cell.angle_gamma   90.00
#
_symmetry.space_group_name_H-M   'P 1'
#
loop_
_entity.id
_entity.type
_entity.pdbx_description
1 polymer ?
#
loop_
_entity_poly.entity_id
_entity_poly.type
_entity_poly.pdbx_seq_one_letter_code
_entity_poly.pdbx_strand_id
1 'polypeptide(L)'
;ALSWVKRRANEKKLSKGYINIYEFNEDSINNFKHLIFESPTEEWLDFVMQNRIHDSFEHDYDIVYGPVANDKVYASFALFEGGFINKQALISELKTYKLVDQYLFHTEESLKTLKFIEAKEVIL
;
A
#
# COMPACT_ATOMS: atom_id res chain seq x y z
N ALA A 1 1.32 1.16 -10.37
CA ALA A 1 2.58 0.62 -10.91
C ALA A 1 3.12 1.47 -12.07
N LEU A 2 2.31 1.72 -13.11
CA LEU A 2 2.77 2.42 -14.32
C LEU A 2 3.35 3.80 -14.03
N SER A 3 2.65 4.63 -13.25
CA SER A 3 3.14 5.97 -12.90
C SER A 3 4.44 5.92 -12.10
N TRP A 4 4.58 4.94 -11.24
CA TRP A 4 5.80 4.73 -10.45
C TRP A 4 6.99 4.36 -11.34
N VAL A 5 6.79 3.43 -12.29
CA VAL A 5 7.83 3.02 -13.24
C VAL A 5 8.29 4.21 -14.06
N LYS A 6 7.35 5.00 -14.58
CA LYS A 6 7.68 6.20 -15.37
C LYS A 6 8.48 7.20 -14.56
N ARG A 7 8.10 7.47 -13.32
CA ARG A 7 8.80 8.40 -12.43
C ARG A 7 10.23 7.94 -12.17
N ARG A 8 10.40 6.66 -11.78
CA ARG A 8 11.72 6.12 -11.45
C ARG A 8 12.65 6.05 -12.65
N ALA A 9 12.12 5.68 -13.80
CA ALA A 9 12.91 5.66 -15.03
C ALA A 9 13.34 7.07 -15.44
N ASN A 10 12.46 8.05 -15.31
CA ASN A 10 12.79 9.45 -15.61
C ASN A 10 13.86 9.98 -14.65
N GLU A 11 13.75 9.72 -13.36
CA GLU A 11 14.77 10.10 -12.36
C GLU A 11 16.14 9.52 -12.69
N LYS A 12 16.19 8.30 -13.18
CA LYS A 12 17.44 7.60 -13.55
C LYS A 12 17.85 7.80 -15.00
N LYS A 13 17.11 8.63 -15.75
CA LYS A 13 17.34 8.90 -17.18
C LYS A 13 17.36 7.61 -18.02
N LEU A 14 16.46 6.71 -17.73
CA LEU A 14 16.27 5.48 -18.48
C LEU A 14 15.17 5.65 -19.52
N SER A 15 15.27 4.91 -20.63
CA SER A 15 14.27 4.96 -21.71
C SER A 15 13.13 3.97 -21.52
N LYS A 16 13.26 3.03 -20.62
CA LYS A 16 12.27 1.99 -20.37
C LYS A 16 12.31 1.49 -18.92
N GLY A 17 11.25 0.84 -18.53
CA GLY A 17 11.13 0.15 -17.26
C GLY A 17 10.26 -1.09 -17.41
N TYR A 18 10.06 -1.82 -16.33
CA TYR A 18 9.29 -3.06 -16.34
C TYR A 18 8.29 -3.09 -15.21
N ILE A 19 7.14 -3.70 -15.49
CA ILE A 19 6.13 -4.02 -14.49
C ILE A 19 6.05 -5.55 -14.41
N ASN A 20 6.29 -6.10 -13.23
CA ASN A 20 6.11 -7.52 -12.98
C ASN A 20 4.64 -7.80 -12.69
N ILE A 21 4.11 -8.79 -13.39
CA ILE A 21 2.71 -9.20 -13.26
C ILE A 21 2.67 -10.57 -12.60
N TYR A 22 1.87 -10.65 -11.53
CA TYR A 22 1.67 -11.87 -10.75
C TYR A 22 0.19 -12.22 -10.72
N GLU A 23 -0.09 -13.51 -10.62
CA GLU A 23 -1.43 -14.02 -10.34
C GLU A 23 -1.51 -14.45 -8.89
N PHE A 24 -2.60 -14.08 -8.21
CA PHE A 24 -2.89 -14.46 -6.85
C PHE A 24 -4.32 -14.98 -6.76
N ASN A 25 -4.48 -16.21 -6.24
CA ASN A 25 -5.79 -16.74 -5.93
C ASN A 25 -6.25 -16.16 -4.60
N GLU A 26 -7.25 -15.28 -4.64
CA GLU A 26 -7.75 -14.57 -3.46
C GLU A 26 -8.24 -15.51 -2.35
N ASP A 27 -8.75 -16.69 -2.69
CA ASP A 27 -9.18 -17.67 -1.69
C ASP A 27 -8.01 -18.18 -0.85
N SER A 28 -6.77 -18.10 -1.36
CA SER A 28 -5.57 -18.52 -0.64
C SER A 28 -5.32 -17.69 0.61
N ILE A 29 -5.87 -16.48 0.71
CA ILE A 29 -5.70 -15.61 1.88
C ILE A 29 -6.20 -16.27 3.17
N ASN A 30 -7.20 -17.14 3.06
CA ASN A 30 -7.79 -17.83 4.20
C ASN A 30 -6.84 -18.83 4.87
N ASN A 31 -5.75 -19.20 4.19
CA ASN A 31 -4.74 -20.11 4.74
C ASN A 31 -3.68 -19.38 5.57
N PHE A 32 -3.77 -18.06 5.66
CA PHE A 32 -2.78 -17.21 6.33
C PHE A 32 -3.44 -16.31 7.34
N LYS A 33 -2.66 -15.84 8.31
CA LYS A 33 -3.10 -14.77 9.20
C LYS A 33 -3.15 -13.48 8.39
N HIS A 34 -4.34 -12.93 8.21
CA HIS A 34 -4.57 -11.79 7.33
C HIS A 34 -5.42 -10.70 7.96
N LEU A 35 -5.28 -9.50 7.43
CA LEU A 35 -6.06 -8.34 7.82
C LEU A 35 -6.52 -7.62 6.55
N ILE A 36 -7.81 -7.33 6.46
CA ILE A 36 -8.43 -6.68 5.29
C ILE A 36 -9.08 -5.38 5.74
N PHE A 37 -8.69 -4.28 5.07
CA PHE A 37 -9.35 -2.98 5.21
C PHE A 37 -10.05 -2.66 3.90
N GLU A 38 -11.37 -2.52 3.94
CA GLU A 38 -12.16 -2.23 2.74
C GLU A 38 -12.14 -0.74 2.37
N SER A 39 -11.84 0.12 3.35
CA SER A 39 -11.83 1.57 3.16
C SER A 39 -10.87 2.22 4.18
N PRO A 40 -10.52 3.51 4.00
CA PRO A 40 -9.68 4.23 4.96
C PRO A 40 -10.49 4.61 6.22
N THR A 41 -10.70 3.64 7.08
CA THR A 41 -11.37 3.77 8.36
C THR A 41 -10.41 4.23 9.46
N GLU A 42 -10.92 4.46 10.67
CA GLU A 42 -10.10 4.77 11.82
C GLU A 42 -9.11 3.64 12.14
N GLU A 43 -9.56 2.39 12.03
CA GLU A 43 -8.71 1.21 12.25
C GLU A 43 -7.56 1.16 11.24
N TRP A 44 -7.85 1.44 9.97
CA TRP A 44 -6.81 1.51 8.93
C TRP A 44 -5.81 2.63 9.23
N LEU A 45 -6.30 3.80 9.60
CA LEU A 45 -5.47 4.95 9.95
C LEU A 45 -4.52 4.61 11.11
N ASP A 46 -5.06 4.04 12.19
CA ASP A 46 -4.28 3.66 13.36
C ASP A 46 -3.21 2.62 13.00
N PHE A 47 -3.57 1.64 12.18
CA PHE A 47 -2.65 0.61 11.71
C PHE A 47 -1.50 1.21 10.89
N VAL A 48 -1.80 2.08 9.94
CA VAL A 48 -0.78 2.72 9.08
C VAL A 48 0.13 3.61 9.92
N MET A 49 -0.42 4.44 10.79
CA MET A 49 0.37 5.35 11.62
C MET A 49 1.27 4.60 12.58
N GLN A 50 0.77 3.55 13.22
CA GLN A 50 1.54 2.75 14.17
C GLN A 50 2.72 2.05 13.48
N ASN A 51 2.50 1.46 12.31
CA ASN A 51 3.57 0.80 11.56
C ASN A 51 4.57 1.79 10.96
N ARG A 52 4.17 3.03 10.72
CA ARG A 52 5.07 4.08 10.23
C ARG A 52 6.02 4.63 11.29
N ILE A 53 5.54 4.75 12.53
CA ILE A 53 6.33 5.33 13.64
C ILE A 53 7.47 4.40 14.07
N HIS A 54 7.27 3.08 13.94
CA HIS A 54 8.24 2.06 14.36
C HIS A 54 9.18 1.65 13.24
N ASP A 55 10.41 1.26 13.58
CA ASP A 55 11.42 0.82 12.62
C ASP A 55 11.08 -0.53 11.98
N SER A 56 10.24 -1.34 12.65
CA SER A 56 9.77 -2.62 12.15
C SER A 56 8.25 -2.66 12.18
N PHE A 57 7.66 -3.63 11.48
CA PHE A 57 6.20 -3.81 11.51
C PHE A 57 5.72 -4.23 12.90
N GLU A 58 4.69 -3.56 13.40
CA GLU A 58 4.08 -3.82 14.70
C GLU A 58 2.91 -4.81 14.58
N HIS A 59 3.00 -5.75 13.65
CA HIS A 59 1.99 -6.78 13.44
C HIS A 59 2.63 -8.11 13.05
N ASP A 60 1.87 -9.18 13.20
CA ASP A 60 2.28 -10.54 12.84
C ASP A 60 1.42 -11.16 11.72
N TYR A 61 0.73 -10.33 10.94
CA TYR A 61 -0.04 -10.78 9.80
C TYR A 61 0.88 -11.22 8.65
N ASP A 62 0.49 -12.29 7.98
CA ASP A 62 1.18 -12.74 6.76
C ASP A 62 0.81 -11.87 5.57
N ILE A 63 -0.47 -11.49 5.47
CA ILE A 63 -1.00 -10.71 4.36
C ILE A 63 -1.87 -9.58 4.92
N VAL A 64 -1.64 -8.37 4.43
CA VAL A 64 -2.51 -7.22 4.71
C VAL A 64 -3.01 -6.66 3.39
N TYR A 65 -4.32 -6.44 3.31
CA TYR A 65 -4.97 -5.84 2.14
C TYR A 65 -5.66 -4.55 2.53
N GLY A 66 -5.55 -3.54 1.73
CA GLY A 66 -6.26 -2.29 1.97
C GLY A 66 -5.77 -1.14 1.12
N PRO A 67 -6.30 0.07 1.39
CA PRO A 67 -5.90 1.27 0.67
C PRO A 67 -4.42 1.59 0.83
N VAL A 68 -3.81 2.10 -0.24
CA VAL A 68 -2.42 2.56 -0.24
C VAL A 68 -2.35 3.94 0.40
N ALA A 69 -1.48 4.08 1.39
CA ALA A 69 -1.16 5.39 1.96
C ALA A 69 -0.17 6.12 1.04
N ASN A 70 -0.70 6.95 0.14
CA ASN A 70 0.10 7.73 -0.81
C ASN A 70 0.57 9.07 -0.21
N ASP A 71 1.25 9.88 -1.02
CA ASP A 71 1.79 11.17 -0.58
C ASP A 71 0.73 12.13 -0.05
N LYS A 72 -0.49 12.11 -0.60
CA LYS A 72 -1.60 12.93 -0.09
C LYS A 72 -2.02 12.51 1.31
N VAL A 73 -2.06 11.20 1.55
CA VAL A 73 -2.37 10.65 2.87
C VAL A 73 -1.33 11.09 3.88
N TYR A 74 -0.05 11.02 3.54
CA TYR A 74 1.03 11.45 4.44
C TYR A 74 1.02 12.96 4.68
N ALA A 75 0.66 13.76 3.68
CA ALA A 75 0.49 15.21 3.86
C ALA A 75 -0.64 15.52 4.85
N SER A 76 -1.75 14.80 4.77
CA SER A 76 -2.86 14.93 5.71
C SER A 76 -2.48 14.48 7.11
N PHE A 77 -1.68 13.42 7.24
CA PHE A 77 -1.13 12.97 8.54
C PHE A 77 -0.30 14.07 9.19
N ALA A 78 0.55 14.77 8.41
CA ALA A 78 1.39 15.84 8.91
C ALA A 78 0.54 16.99 9.49
N LEU A 79 -0.57 17.34 8.84
CA LEU A 79 -1.50 18.34 9.35
C LEU A 79 -2.13 17.92 10.67
N PHE A 80 -2.49 16.65 10.78
CA PHE A 80 -3.05 16.09 12.02
C PHE A 80 -2.01 16.07 13.15
N GLU A 81 -0.80 15.60 12.87
CA GLU A 81 0.29 15.56 13.85
C GLU A 81 0.69 16.95 14.31
N GLY A 82 0.61 17.95 13.43
CA GLY A 82 0.88 19.35 13.76
C GLY A 82 -0.26 20.06 14.49
N GLY A 83 -1.37 19.40 14.73
CA GLY A 83 -2.52 19.97 15.42
C GLY A 83 -3.40 20.89 14.59
N PHE A 84 -3.19 20.93 13.25
CA PHE A 84 -3.98 21.78 12.35
C PHE A 84 -5.38 21.23 12.07
N ILE A 85 -5.55 19.90 12.12
CA ILE A 85 -6.85 19.23 11.96
C ILE A 85 -6.99 18.16 13.05
N ASN A 86 -8.24 17.84 13.41
CA ASN A 86 -8.52 16.75 14.34
C ASN A 86 -8.65 15.42 13.60
N LYS A 87 -8.73 14.31 14.35
CA LYS A 87 -8.80 12.97 13.79
C LYS A 87 -10.01 12.76 12.90
N GLN A 88 -11.16 13.31 13.27
CA GLN A 88 -12.39 13.19 12.47
C GLN A 88 -12.29 13.93 11.14
N ALA A 89 -11.71 15.14 11.15
CA ALA A 89 -11.45 15.90 9.92
C ALA A 89 -10.46 15.14 9.02
N LEU A 90 -9.43 14.54 9.59
CA LEU A 90 -8.48 13.72 8.86
C LEU A 90 -9.19 12.56 8.16
N ILE A 91 -10.00 11.79 8.88
CA ILE A 91 -10.72 10.64 8.31
C ILE A 91 -11.67 11.08 7.20
N SER A 92 -12.40 12.19 7.41
CA SER A 92 -13.30 12.74 6.39
C SER A 92 -12.55 13.12 5.12
N GLU A 93 -11.36 13.71 5.25
CA GLU A 93 -10.50 14.07 4.11
C GLU A 93 -10.00 12.82 3.38
N LEU A 94 -9.53 11.81 4.12
CA LEU A 94 -9.05 10.56 3.54
C LEU A 94 -10.11 9.84 2.71
N LYS A 95 -11.37 9.91 3.13
CA LYS A 95 -12.49 9.31 2.39
C LYS A 95 -12.76 9.98 1.04
N THR A 96 -12.32 11.24 0.87
CA THR A 96 -12.46 11.95 -0.41
C THR A 96 -11.38 11.54 -1.42
N TYR A 97 -10.29 10.93 -0.97
CA TYR A 97 -9.22 10.47 -1.85
C TYR A 97 -9.60 9.18 -2.55
N LYS A 98 -9.27 9.08 -3.83
CA LYS A 98 -9.43 7.85 -4.60
C LYS A 98 -8.16 7.02 -4.46
N LEU A 99 -8.06 6.31 -3.35
CA LEU A 99 -6.92 5.45 -3.07
C LEU A 99 -7.09 4.12 -3.78
N VAL A 100 -5.99 3.58 -4.32
CA VAL A 100 -5.98 2.23 -4.86
C VAL A 100 -5.71 1.25 -3.73
N ASP A 101 -6.21 0.03 -3.87
CA ASP A 101 -5.96 -1.03 -2.91
C ASP A 101 -4.71 -1.83 -3.28
N GLN A 102 -4.09 -2.44 -2.29
CA GLN A 102 -2.92 -3.28 -2.47
C GLN A 102 -2.92 -4.47 -1.53
N TYR A 103 -2.24 -5.53 -1.94
CA TYR A 103 -1.86 -6.63 -1.08
C TYR A 103 -0.42 -6.44 -0.62
N LEU A 104 -0.18 -6.64 0.66
CA LEU A 104 1.15 -6.65 1.27
C LEU A 104 1.44 -8.05 1.78
N PHE A 105 2.46 -8.70 1.22
CA PHE A 105 2.89 -10.04 1.60
C PHE A 105 4.11 -9.93 2.49
N HIS A 106 3.93 -10.16 3.80
CA HIS A 106 4.97 -9.91 4.81
C HIS A 106 5.82 -11.13 5.15
N THR A 107 5.40 -12.33 4.73
CA THR A 107 6.11 -13.57 5.03
C THR A 107 6.50 -14.30 3.75
N GLU A 108 7.58 -15.10 3.81
CA GLU A 108 8.01 -15.91 2.68
C GLU A 108 6.95 -16.92 2.27
N GLU A 109 6.24 -17.51 3.24
CA GLU A 109 5.18 -18.47 2.96
C GLU A 109 4.04 -17.84 2.17
N SER A 110 3.64 -16.60 2.52
CA SER A 110 2.61 -15.89 1.78
C SER A 110 3.07 -15.49 0.38
N LEU A 111 4.34 -15.13 0.21
CA LEU A 111 4.91 -14.81 -1.10
C LEU A 111 4.88 -15.99 -2.08
N LYS A 112 4.98 -17.22 -1.58
CA LYS A 112 4.94 -18.43 -2.41
C LYS A 112 3.58 -18.63 -3.09
N THR A 113 2.53 -17.96 -2.65
CA THR A 113 1.20 -18.02 -3.29
C THR A 113 1.12 -17.22 -4.58
N LEU A 114 2.08 -16.32 -4.81
CA LEU A 114 2.14 -15.50 -6.01
C LEU A 114 2.73 -16.31 -7.16
N LYS A 115 2.02 -16.33 -8.30
CA LYS A 115 2.51 -16.95 -9.52
C LYS A 115 2.98 -15.85 -10.47
N PHE A 116 4.26 -15.86 -10.81
CA PHE A 116 4.81 -14.92 -11.78
C PHE A 116 4.25 -15.22 -13.17
N ILE A 117 3.72 -14.20 -13.84
CA ILE A 117 3.15 -14.30 -15.18
C ILE A 117 4.14 -13.75 -16.21
N GLU A 118 4.49 -12.46 -16.10
CA GLU A 118 5.38 -11.81 -17.04
C GLU A 118 5.98 -10.52 -16.47
N ALA A 119 7.06 -10.07 -17.07
CA ALA A 119 7.59 -8.72 -16.91
C ALA A 119 7.22 -7.91 -18.14
N LYS A 120 6.30 -6.96 -17.98
CA LYS A 120 5.83 -6.12 -19.07
C LYS A 120 6.72 -4.90 -19.23
N GLU A 121 7.26 -4.70 -20.43
CA GLU A 121 8.07 -3.55 -20.76
C GLU A 121 7.23 -2.28 -20.88
N VAL A 122 7.71 -1.20 -20.29
CA VAL A 122 7.11 0.14 -20.38
C VAL A 122 8.12 1.05 -21.06
N ILE A 123 7.77 1.56 -22.23
CA ILE A 123 8.59 2.49 -23.01
C ILE A 123 8.19 3.92 -22.64
N LEU A 124 9.18 4.74 -22.37
CA LEU A 124 8.99 6.13 -21.95
C LEU A 124 9.23 7.11 -23.10
#